data_fc4260e4c61e5250bc68aacfe40ee992
#
_entry.id   fc4260e4c61e5250bc68aacfe40ee992
#
_cell.length_a   1.000
_cell.length_b   1.000
_cell.length_c   1.000
_cell.angle_alpha   90.00
_cell.angle_beta   90.00
_cell.angle_gamma   90.00
#
_symmetry.space_group_name_H-M   'P 1'
#
loop_
_entity.id
_entity.type
_entity.pdbx_description
1 polymer ?
#
loop_
_entity_poly.entity_id
_entity_poly.type
_entity_poly.pdbx_seq_one_letter_code
_entity_poly.pdbx_strand_id
1 'polypeptide(L)'
;MKKLHKSQIISKLVVLKLLRTIALLMRNFIANFVRILGICKDFAGNRVNELGNVPRCGVVPKFSDLEVIALGITAEAFGFDSENLLFYRLHHECKEDFPNLISRRQFNARCKLTARLAEEIRKDVAVAIDGSEDVFCIDSKPVKVCQNARAKRCAMGRDNLEAAPDWGYCASQGMHYYGYKLHAVCGIRGVIHSYDMTAASVHELHYLNDVRWEYHDCMMLGDKGYLSAEIQQNLFDAANITLEVPYRPNQKNWRPPAWAYKRFRKRIETIFSRLNDNLMMIRNYAKQSCGLFTRMAGKIAAMTFMQYVNFVNHRPIRQIKYSLI
;
A
#
# COMPACT_ATOMS: atom_id res chain seq x y z
N MET A 1 -13.59 -51.95 15.87
CA MET A 1 -14.26 -50.86 16.60
C MET A 1 -13.28 -49.83 17.21
N LYS A 2 -12.21 -50.21 17.92
CA LYS A 2 -11.27 -49.24 18.60
C LYS A 2 -10.51 -48.29 17.60
N LYS A 3 -10.20 -48.69 16.38
CA LYS A 3 -9.53 -47.84 15.38
C LYS A 3 -10.42 -46.71 14.80
N LEU A 4 -11.73 -46.99 14.60
CA LEU A 4 -12.69 -45.97 14.12
C LEU A 4 -12.93 -44.89 15.20
N HIS A 5 -13.01 -45.27 16.47
CA HIS A 5 -13.21 -44.32 17.56
C HIS A 5 -12.02 -43.37 17.73
N LYS A 6 -10.79 -43.86 17.57
CA LYS A 6 -9.56 -43.07 17.63
C LYS A 6 -9.47 -42.04 16.46
N SER A 7 -9.87 -42.42 15.24
CA SER A 7 -9.96 -41.54 14.07
C SER A 7 -10.98 -40.43 14.27
N GLN A 8 -12.14 -40.70 14.81
CA GLN A 8 -13.17 -39.69 15.12
C GLN A 8 -12.75 -38.71 16.22
N ILE A 9 -12.01 -39.15 17.23
CA ILE A 9 -11.49 -38.30 18.29
C ILE A 9 -10.40 -37.36 17.73
N ILE A 10 -9.50 -37.89 16.90
CA ILE A 10 -8.44 -37.09 16.25
C ILE A 10 -9.06 -36.03 15.33
N SER A 11 -10.07 -36.36 14.53
CA SER A 11 -10.76 -35.40 13.67
C SER A 11 -11.44 -34.29 14.48
N LYS A 12 -12.13 -34.61 15.57
CA LYS A 12 -12.74 -33.63 16.48
C LYS A 12 -11.69 -32.70 17.13
N LEU A 13 -10.56 -33.25 17.58
CA LEU A 13 -9.46 -32.45 18.15
C LEU A 13 -8.83 -31.50 17.13
N VAL A 14 -8.67 -31.92 15.88
CA VAL A 14 -8.17 -31.08 14.78
C VAL A 14 -9.17 -29.95 14.49
N VAL A 15 -10.45 -30.25 14.41
CA VAL A 15 -11.51 -29.25 14.20
C VAL A 15 -11.54 -28.24 15.35
N LEU A 16 -11.48 -28.69 16.61
CA LEU A 16 -11.46 -27.80 17.78
C LEU A 16 -10.21 -26.90 17.80
N LYS A 17 -9.04 -27.41 17.44
CA LYS A 17 -7.82 -26.60 17.30
C LYS A 17 -7.98 -25.55 16.19
N LEU A 18 -8.55 -25.93 15.05
CA LEU A 18 -8.79 -25.02 13.93
C LEU A 18 -9.75 -23.90 14.34
N LEU A 19 -10.86 -24.22 14.99
CA LEU A 19 -11.83 -23.24 15.47
C LEU A 19 -11.22 -22.27 16.49
N ARG A 20 -10.40 -22.76 17.43
CA ARG A 20 -9.68 -21.89 18.38
C ARG A 20 -8.69 -20.97 17.69
N THR A 21 -7.97 -21.46 16.68
CA THR A 21 -7.03 -20.64 15.90
C THR A 21 -7.76 -19.55 15.12
N ILE A 22 -8.91 -19.87 14.52
CA ILE A 22 -9.74 -18.91 13.80
C ILE A 22 -10.30 -17.84 14.75
N ALA A 23 -10.83 -18.26 15.90
CA ALA A 23 -11.36 -17.35 16.93
C ALA A 23 -10.27 -16.39 17.45
N LEU A 24 -9.05 -16.88 17.65
CA LEU A 24 -7.91 -16.05 18.05
C LEU A 24 -7.53 -15.05 16.95
N LEU A 25 -7.49 -15.49 15.70
CA LEU A 25 -7.22 -14.63 14.56
C LEU A 25 -8.22 -13.46 14.49
N MET A 26 -9.52 -13.73 14.67
CA MET A 26 -10.55 -12.70 14.58
C MET A 26 -10.56 -11.77 15.80
N ARG A 27 -10.24 -12.26 16.99
CA ARG A 27 -10.00 -11.37 18.16
C ARG A 27 -8.86 -10.40 17.91
N ASN A 28 -7.75 -10.90 17.36
CA ASN A 28 -6.62 -10.05 16.99
C ASN A 28 -7.00 -9.07 15.87
N PHE A 29 -7.83 -9.50 14.91
CA PHE A 29 -8.35 -8.62 13.85
C PHE A 29 -9.13 -7.45 14.44
N ILE A 30 -10.09 -7.72 15.37
CA ILE A 30 -10.90 -6.69 16.02
C ILE A 30 -10.02 -5.73 16.83
N ALA A 31 -9.10 -6.25 17.62
CA ALA A 31 -8.19 -5.42 18.42
C ALA A 31 -7.35 -4.49 17.55
N ASN A 32 -6.87 -4.97 16.40
CA ASN A 32 -6.12 -4.13 15.45
C ASN A 32 -7.04 -3.16 14.69
N PHE A 33 -8.27 -3.56 14.36
CA PHE A 33 -9.27 -2.63 13.79
C PHE A 33 -9.51 -1.44 14.71
N VAL A 34 -9.76 -1.67 15.99
CA VAL A 34 -9.97 -0.60 16.99
C VAL A 34 -8.74 0.30 17.09
N ARG A 35 -7.55 -0.29 17.10
CA ARG A 35 -6.29 0.48 17.13
C ARG A 35 -6.11 1.34 15.88
N ILE A 36 -6.32 0.76 14.69
CA ILE A 36 -6.19 1.47 13.41
C ILE A 36 -7.26 2.57 13.31
N LEU A 37 -8.48 2.30 13.78
CA LEU A 37 -9.54 3.32 13.85
C LEU A 37 -9.15 4.48 14.78
N GLY A 38 -8.53 4.18 15.93
CA GLY A 38 -7.95 5.20 16.83
C GLY A 38 -6.96 6.10 16.08
N ILE A 39 -5.98 5.50 15.41
CA ILE A 39 -5.01 6.26 14.60
C ILE A 39 -5.72 7.09 13.52
N CYS A 40 -6.70 6.53 12.82
CA CYS A 40 -7.48 7.30 11.84
C CYS A 40 -8.16 8.51 12.46
N LYS A 41 -8.73 8.38 13.67
CA LYS A 41 -9.36 9.50 14.39
C LYS A 41 -8.34 10.56 14.79
N ASP A 42 -7.19 10.16 15.32
CA ASP A 42 -6.13 11.07 15.76
C ASP A 42 -5.58 11.92 14.61
N PHE A 43 -5.49 11.36 13.41
CA PHE A 43 -4.95 12.03 12.23
C PHE A 43 -6.01 12.60 11.28
N ALA A 44 -7.30 12.32 11.46
CA ALA A 44 -8.35 12.85 10.59
C ALA A 44 -8.55 14.37 10.74
N GLY A 45 -8.34 14.91 11.95
CA GLY A 45 -8.51 16.34 12.23
C GLY A 45 -9.91 16.84 11.84
N ASN A 46 -9.97 18.00 11.23
CA ASN A 46 -11.21 18.65 10.77
C ASN A 46 -11.76 18.13 9.43
N ARG A 47 -11.14 17.10 8.84
CA ARG A 47 -11.58 16.49 7.57
C ARG A 47 -12.87 15.66 7.72
N VAL A 48 -13.25 15.36 8.96
CA VAL A 48 -14.44 14.58 9.30
C VAL A 48 -15.23 15.27 10.42
N ASN A 49 -16.52 14.96 10.50
CA ASN A 49 -17.35 15.38 11.62
C ASN A 49 -17.11 14.50 12.87
N GLU A 50 -17.75 14.83 13.99
CA GLU A 50 -17.63 14.10 15.27
C GLU A 50 -17.94 12.60 15.16
N LEU A 51 -18.77 12.20 14.18
CA LEU A 51 -19.13 10.81 13.92
C LEU A 51 -18.12 10.09 13.00
N GLY A 52 -17.04 10.78 12.58
CA GLY A 52 -16.01 10.20 11.70
C GLY A 52 -16.41 10.10 10.23
N ASN A 53 -17.34 10.94 9.77
CA ASN A 53 -17.76 10.99 8.38
C ASN A 53 -17.28 12.28 7.69
N VAL A 54 -16.88 12.18 6.44
CA VAL A 54 -16.66 13.36 5.58
C VAL A 54 -17.94 14.17 5.49
N PRO A 55 -17.90 15.51 5.68
CA PRO A 55 -19.07 16.36 5.53
C PRO A 55 -19.70 16.19 4.15
N ARG A 56 -21.01 15.91 4.12
CA ARG A 56 -21.79 15.72 2.91
C ARG A 56 -23.28 16.03 3.14
N CYS A 57 -23.99 16.36 2.07
CA CYS A 57 -25.45 16.45 2.12
C CYS A 57 -26.08 15.05 2.24
N GLY A 58 -27.22 14.95 2.92
CA GLY A 58 -28.02 13.74 3.07
C GLY A 58 -27.80 13.00 4.37
N VAL A 59 -28.18 11.73 4.39
CA VAL A 59 -28.14 10.89 5.61
C VAL A 59 -26.71 10.57 5.99
N VAL A 60 -26.36 10.82 7.25
CA VAL A 60 -25.05 10.49 7.82
C VAL A 60 -24.95 8.97 8.02
N PRO A 61 -23.95 8.30 7.45
CA PRO A 61 -23.77 6.86 7.61
C PRO A 61 -23.50 6.47 9.06
N LYS A 62 -24.20 5.44 9.57
CA LYS A 62 -23.96 4.89 10.91
C LYS A 62 -22.60 4.17 11.01
N PHE A 63 -22.22 3.40 9.97
CA PHE A 63 -20.86 2.89 9.82
C PHE A 63 -20.03 3.99 9.16
N SER A 64 -19.19 4.67 9.91
CA SER A 64 -18.52 5.91 9.51
C SER A 64 -17.50 5.71 8.37
N ASP A 65 -17.05 6.82 7.76
CA ASP A 65 -16.00 6.77 6.74
C ASP A 65 -14.66 6.35 7.33
N LEU A 66 -14.36 6.76 8.57
CA LEU A 66 -13.16 6.30 9.28
C LEU A 66 -13.21 4.80 9.58
N GLU A 67 -14.38 4.25 9.90
CA GLU A 67 -14.53 2.79 10.07
C GLU A 67 -14.35 2.03 8.75
N VAL A 68 -14.81 2.57 7.63
CA VAL A 68 -14.55 2.00 6.30
C VAL A 68 -13.05 1.97 6.00
N ILE A 69 -12.35 3.07 6.24
CA ILE A 69 -10.89 3.19 6.04
C ILE A 69 -10.15 2.21 6.96
N ALA A 70 -10.47 2.22 8.26
CA ALA A 70 -9.84 1.35 9.24
C ALA A 70 -10.06 -0.14 8.94
N LEU A 71 -11.29 -0.51 8.52
CA LEU A 71 -11.59 -1.89 8.13
C LEU A 71 -10.80 -2.32 6.90
N GLY A 72 -10.71 -1.45 5.89
CA GLY A 72 -9.91 -1.70 4.69
C GLY A 72 -8.42 -1.89 4.99
N ILE A 73 -7.84 -0.99 5.78
CA ILE A 73 -6.43 -1.06 6.20
C ILE A 73 -6.17 -2.33 7.02
N THR A 74 -7.05 -2.66 7.98
CA THR A 74 -6.92 -3.86 8.80
C THR A 74 -7.02 -5.13 7.95
N ALA A 75 -7.95 -5.18 7.00
CA ALA A 75 -8.10 -6.32 6.10
C ALA A 75 -6.83 -6.57 5.27
N GLU A 76 -6.23 -5.52 4.71
CA GLU A 76 -4.96 -5.64 3.98
C GLU A 76 -3.80 -6.05 4.91
N ALA A 77 -3.72 -5.52 6.13
CA ALA A 77 -2.71 -5.89 7.13
C ALA A 77 -2.79 -7.37 7.53
N PHE A 78 -4.00 -7.93 7.63
CA PHE A 78 -4.23 -9.34 7.93
C PHE A 78 -4.20 -10.25 6.69
N GLY A 79 -3.93 -9.70 5.51
CA GLY A 79 -3.81 -10.47 4.29
C GLY A 79 -5.14 -11.01 3.74
N PHE A 80 -6.25 -10.32 3.99
CA PHE A 80 -7.52 -10.65 3.33
C PHE A 80 -7.47 -10.21 1.86
N ASP A 81 -7.20 -11.14 0.96
CA ASP A 81 -7.18 -10.89 -0.49
C ASP A 81 -8.59 -10.88 -1.12
N SER A 82 -9.61 -11.36 -0.39
CA SER A 82 -10.99 -11.45 -0.83
C SER A 82 -11.96 -10.72 0.12
N GLU A 83 -12.65 -9.69 -0.39
CA GLU A 83 -13.73 -9.03 0.35
C GLU A 83 -14.88 -9.98 0.70
N ASN A 84 -15.16 -10.99 -0.16
CA ASN A 84 -16.16 -11.99 0.13
C ASN A 84 -15.79 -12.81 1.38
N LEU A 85 -14.54 -13.25 1.49
CA LEU A 85 -14.06 -13.98 2.66
C LEU A 85 -14.07 -13.10 3.91
N LEU A 86 -13.63 -11.84 3.79
CA LEU A 86 -13.69 -10.88 4.89
C LEU A 86 -15.11 -10.74 5.43
N PHE A 87 -16.07 -10.40 4.57
CA PHE A 87 -17.46 -10.18 4.97
C PHE A 87 -18.15 -11.47 5.48
N TYR A 88 -17.82 -12.62 4.91
CA TYR A 88 -18.27 -13.91 5.45
C TYR A 88 -17.84 -14.06 6.91
N ARG A 89 -16.56 -13.82 7.23
CA ARG A 89 -16.06 -13.91 8.60
C ARG A 89 -16.66 -12.88 9.54
N LEU A 90 -16.76 -11.61 9.10
CA LEU A 90 -17.35 -10.54 9.91
C LEU A 90 -18.79 -10.87 10.32
N HIS A 91 -19.59 -11.40 9.39
CA HIS A 91 -20.99 -11.77 9.68
C HIS A 91 -21.15 -12.99 10.58
N HIS A 92 -20.23 -13.94 10.50
CA HIS A 92 -20.36 -15.21 11.25
C HIS A 92 -19.58 -15.24 12.56
N GLU A 93 -18.46 -14.53 12.63
CA GLU A 93 -17.51 -14.63 13.73
C GLU A 93 -17.44 -13.35 14.59
N CYS A 94 -17.88 -12.19 14.05
CA CYS A 94 -17.71 -10.86 14.67
C CYS A 94 -18.98 -9.99 14.58
N LYS A 95 -20.14 -10.59 14.45
CA LYS A 95 -21.40 -9.84 14.25
C LYS A 95 -21.69 -8.82 15.35
N GLU A 96 -21.38 -9.18 16.59
CA GLU A 96 -21.60 -8.32 17.75
C GLU A 96 -20.64 -7.14 17.80
N ASP A 97 -19.41 -7.31 17.30
CA ASP A 97 -18.39 -6.26 17.28
C ASP A 97 -18.64 -5.20 16.18
N PHE A 98 -19.45 -5.53 15.17
CA PHE A 98 -19.78 -4.65 14.04
C PHE A 98 -21.30 -4.48 13.87
N PRO A 99 -22.01 -3.85 14.83
CA PRO A 99 -23.49 -3.76 14.80
C PRO A 99 -24.02 -2.95 13.61
N ASN A 100 -23.25 -2.01 13.08
CA ASN A 100 -23.61 -1.15 11.95
C ASN A 100 -22.91 -1.56 10.65
N LEU A 101 -22.36 -2.77 10.56
CA LEU A 101 -21.64 -3.22 9.38
C LEU A 101 -22.50 -3.11 8.13
N ILE A 102 -21.93 -2.44 7.13
CA ILE A 102 -22.57 -2.26 5.82
C ILE A 102 -22.37 -3.50 4.93
N SER A 103 -23.14 -3.59 3.85
CA SER A 103 -22.94 -4.67 2.88
C SER A 103 -21.58 -4.58 2.19
N ARG A 104 -21.03 -5.71 1.73
CA ARG A 104 -19.78 -5.76 0.95
C ARG A 104 -19.79 -4.80 -0.25
N ARG A 105 -20.94 -4.69 -0.94
CA ARG A 105 -21.08 -3.78 -2.10
C ARG A 105 -20.95 -2.31 -1.68
N GLN A 106 -21.59 -1.93 -0.58
CA GLN A 106 -21.46 -0.57 -0.01
C GLN A 106 -20.04 -0.31 0.48
N PHE A 107 -19.41 -1.28 1.14
CA PHE A 107 -18.02 -1.17 1.57
C PHE A 107 -17.08 -0.90 0.39
N ASN A 108 -17.15 -1.71 -0.69
CA ASN A 108 -16.32 -1.52 -1.88
C ASN A 108 -16.54 -0.14 -2.53
N ALA A 109 -17.79 0.32 -2.64
CA ALA A 109 -18.10 1.65 -3.16
C ALA A 109 -17.53 2.76 -2.27
N ARG A 110 -17.68 2.64 -0.95
CA ARG A 110 -17.20 3.64 0.01
C ARG A 110 -15.68 3.67 0.11
N CYS A 111 -14.98 2.54 0.01
CA CYS A 111 -13.51 2.54 -0.07
C CYS A 111 -12.99 3.41 -1.21
N LYS A 112 -13.67 3.42 -2.37
CA LYS A 112 -13.31 4.28 -3.50
C LYS A 112 -13.59 5.76 -3.20
N LEU A 113 -14.73 6.07 -2.57
CA LEU A 113 -15.11 7.44 -2.20
C LEU A 113 -14.21 8.03 -1.11
N THR A 114 -13.74 7.21 -0.18
CA THR A 114 -12.88 7.64 0.94
C THR A 114 -11.40 7.52 0.65
N ALA A 115 -11.01 7.09 -0.56
CA ALA A 115 -9.61 6.85 -0.92
C ALA A 115 -8.72 8.10 -0.73
N ARG A 116 -9.25 9.29 -1.07
CA ARG A 116 -8.54 10.55 -0.87
C ARG A 116 -8.30 10.83 0.62
N LEU A 117 -9.32 10.72 1.46
CA LEU A 117 -9.19 10.90 2.91
C LEU A 117 -8.21 9.89 3.50
N ALA A 118 -8.29 8.63 3.08
CA ALA A 118 -7.37 7.59 3.53
C ALA A 118 -5.90 7.92 3.19
N GLU A 119 -5.66 8.48 2.00
CA GLU A 119 -4.32 8.89 1.57
C GLU A 119 -3.81 10.13 2.33
N GLU A 120 -4.67 11.11 2.57
CA GLU A 120 -4.32 12.30 3.37
C GLU A 120 -3.92 11.89 4.81
N ILE A 121 -4.72 11.03 5.46
CA ILE A 121 -4.40 10.49 6.79
C ILE A 121 -3.08 9.68 6.73
N ARG A 122 -2.89 8.85 5.71
CA ARG A 122 -1.66 8.07 5.54
C ARG A 122 -0.42 8.97 5.43
N LYS A 123 -0.51 10.07 4.65
CA LYS A 123 0.60 11.03 4.50
C LYS A 123 0.95 11.66 5.86
N ASP A 124 -0.03 12.08 6.65
CA ASP A 124 0.20 12.63 7.98
C ASP A 124 0.86 11.60 8.93
N VAL A 125 0.41 10.34 8.87
CA VAL A 125 1.03 9.24 9.62
C VAL A 125 2.47 8.99 9.18
N ALA A 126 2.77 9.08 7.89
CA ALA A 126 4.13 8.93 7.37
C ALA A 126 5.05 10.05 7.88
N VAL A 127 4.59 11.30 7.86
CA VAL A 127 5.31 12.46 8.41
C VAL A 127 5.54 12.30 9.91
N ALA A 128 4.58 11.79 10.67
CA ALA A 128 4.73 11.54 12.10
C ALA A 128 5.81 10.50 12.44
N ILE A 129 6.09 9.55 11.53
CA ILE A 129 7.17 8.57 11.71
C ILE A 129 8.54 9.17 11.38
N ASP A 130 8.67 9.82 10.23
CA ASP A 130 9.97 10.25 9.68
C ASP A 130 10.36 11.67 10.07
N GLY A 131 9.39 12.52 10.51
CA GLY A 131 9.65 13.92 10.83
C GLY A 131 10.03 14.73 9.60
N SER A 132 10.99 15.63 9.75
CA SER A 132 11.54 16.47 8.67
C SER A 132 12.75 15.77 8.03
N GLU A 133 12.53 14.64 7.31
CA GLU A 133 13.61 14.04 6.52
C GLU A 133 13.88 14.87 5.27
N ASP A 134 15.15 14.99 4.92
CA ASP A 134 15.66 15.70 3.74
C ASP A 134 16.30 14.75 2.71
N VAL A 135 16.29 13.44 2.99
CA VAL A 135 16.85 12.41 2.09
C VAL A 135 15.82 11.34 1.78
N PHE A 136 15.50 11.19 0.51
CA PHE A 136 14.50 10.24 0.02
C PHE A 136 15.09 9.28 -1.01
N CYS A 137 14.46 8.12 -1.17
CA CYS A 137 14.73 7.17 -2.25
C CYS A 137 13.52 7.10 -3.19
N ILE A 138 13.77 7.18 -4.48
CA ILE A 138 12.75 7.03 -5.52
C ILE A 138 13.03 5.79 -6.36
N ASP A 139 12.01 5.00 -6.63
CA ASP A 139 12.09 3.83 -7.51
C ASP A 139 10.71 3.44 -8.04
N SER A 140 10.68 2.55 -9.03
CA SER A 140 9.44 2.02 -9.60
C SER A 140 9.39 0.50 -9.55
N LYS A 141 8.16 -0.05 -9.53
CA LYS A 141 7.93 -1.48 -9.51
C LYS A 141 6.82 -1.89 -10.46
N PRO A 142 7.01 -2.98 -11.27
CA PRO A 142 5.96 -3.55 -12.09
C PRO A 142 4.78 -4.07 -11.29
N VAL A 143 3.56 -3.71 -11.69
CA VAL A 143 2.28 -4.22 -11.18
C VAL A 143 1.54 -4.91 -12.33
N LYS A 144 1.73 -6.22 -12.45
CA LYS A 144 1.08 -7.03 -13.50
C LYS A 144 -0.41 -7.16 -13.23
N VAL A 145 -1.24 -6.97 -14.25
CA VAL A 145 -2.70 -7.15 -14.13
C VAL A 145 -3.17 -8.53 -14.61
N CYS A 146 -2.42 -9.16 -15.51
CA CYS A 146 -2.70 -10.49 -15.99
C CYS A 146 -1.44 -11.15 -16.58
N GLN A 147 -1.55 -12.43 -16.94
CA GLN A 147 -0.52 -13.10 -17.73
C GLN A 147 -0.48 -12.52 -19.15
N ASN A 148 0.70 -12.45 -19.76
CA ASN A 148 0.92 -11.86 -21.09
C ASN A 148 -0.01 -12.42 -22.18
N ALA A 149 -0.26 -13.73 -22.17
CA ALA A 149 -1.19 -14.37 -23.10
C ALA A 149 -2.65 -13.90 -22.98
N ARG A 150 -3.01 -13.27 -21.86
CA ARG A 150 -4.36 -12.75 -21.61
C ARG A 150 -4.48 -11.24 -21.83
N ALA A 151 -3.40 -10.53 -22.14
CA ALA A 151 -3.39 -9.06 -22.27
C ALA A 151 -4.46 -8.56 -23.26
N LYS A 152 -4.55 -9.17 -24.46
CA LYS A 152 -5.56 -8.81 -25.47
C LYS A 152 -7.02 -8.95 -25.02
N ARG A 153 -7.28 -9.80 -24.00
CA ARG A 153 -8.63 -10.05 -23.44
C ARG A 153 -8.86 -9.32 -22.13
N CYS A 154 -7.87 -8.55 -21.65
CA CYS A 154 -7.99 -7.79 -20.42
C CYS A 154 -9.11 -6.77 -20.55
N ALA A 155 -10.01 -6.75 -19.56
CA ALA A 155 -11.12 -5.80 -19.53
C ALA A 155 -10.81 -4.57 -18.66
N MET A 156 -9.66 -4.56 -17.99
CA MET A 156 -9.25 -3.44 -17.13
C MET A 156 -8.99 -2.19 -18.00
N GLY A 157 -9.48 -1.05 -17.56
CA GLY A 157 -9.33 0.22 -18.27
C GLY A 157 -10.31 0.44 -19.42
N ARG A 158 -11.25 -0.49 -19.69
CA ARG A 158 -12.28 -0.28 -20.73
C ARG A 158 -13.28 0.82 -20.39
N ASP A 159 -13.49 1.04 -19.10
CA ASP A 159 -14.35 2.09 -18.54
C ASP A 159 -13.64 3.44 -18.47
N ASN A 160 -12.32 3.46 -18.49
CA ASN A 160 -11.49 4.66 -18.54
C ASN A 160 -10.18 4.36 -19.28
N LEU A 161 -10.09 4.82 -20.53
CA LEU A 161 -8.93 4.57 -21.38
C LEU A 161 -7.66 5.26 -20.91
N GLU A 162 -7.77 6.42 -20.24
CA GLU A 162 -6.62 7.14 -19.68
C GLU A 162 -5.97 6.35 -18.53
N ALA A 163 -6.77 5.57 -17.81
CA ALA A 163 -6.31 4.68 -16.76
C ALA A 163 -6.16 3.21 -17.24
N ALA A 164 -6.02 2.98 -18.55
CA ALA A 164 -5.83 1.64 -19.09
C ALA A 164 -4.41 1.12 -18.82
N PRO A 165 -4.24 -0.18 -18.52
CA PRO A 165 -2.92 -0.79 -18.43
C PRO A 165 -2.29 -0.90 -19.82
N ASP A 166 -0.95 -0.96 -19.86
CA ASP A 166 -0.20 -1.10 -21.12
C ASP A 166 0.98 -2.05 -20.96
N TRP A 167 1.69 -2.29 -22.07
CA TRP A 167 2.89 -3.09 -22.10
C TRP A 167 4.10 -2.33 -21.57
N GLY A 168 4.87 -2.99 -20.71
CA GLY A 168 6.14 -2.49 -20.22
C GLY A 168 7.21 -3.56 -20.21
N TYR A 169 8.45 -3.13 -20.05
CA TYR A 169 9.61 -4.01 -19.90
C TYR A 169 10.24 -3.80 -18.52
N CYS A 170 10.48 -4.89 -17.80
CA CYS A 170 11.18 -4.88 -16.53
C CYS A 170 12.62 -5.36 -16.76
N ALA A 171 13.58 -4.45 -16.78
CA ALA A 171 14.99 -4.75 -17.06
C ALA A 171 15.60 -5.69 -16.00
N SER A 172 15.25 -5.50 -14.71
CA SER A 172 15.78 -6.34 -13.62
C SER A 172 15.31 -7.80 -13.67
N GLN A 173 14.17 -8.07 -14.32
CA GLN A 173 13.61 -9.41 -14.49
C GLN A 173 13.76 -9.94 -15.93
N GLY A 174 14.27 -9.13 -16.87
CA GLY A 174 14.43 -9.49 -18.27
C GLY A 174 13.12 -9.85 -18.99
N MET A 175 11.98 -9.23 -18.60
CA MET A 175 10.67 -9.67 -19.09
C MET A 175 9.72 -8.53 -19.42
N HIS A 176 8.93 -8.75 -20.48
CA HIS A 176 7.76 -7.91 -20.76
C HIS A 176 6.59 -8.28 -19.86
N TYR A 177 5.77 -7.30 -19.50
CA TYR A 177 4.56 -7.49 -18.74
C TYR A 177 3.48 -6.52 -19.19
N TYR A 178 2.23 -6.87 -18.93
CA TYR A 178 1.06 -6.03 -19.17
C TYR A 178 0.48 -5.56 -17.84
N GLY A 179 0.39 -4.25 -17.65
CA GLY A 179 -0.08 -3.69 -16.38
C GLY A 179 0.30 -2.24 -16.16
N TYR A 180 0.71 -1.95 -14.93
CA TYR A 180 1.08 -0.63 -14.44
C TYR A 180 2.48 -0.63 -13.86
N LYS A 181 3.00 0.57 -13.62
CA LYS A 181 4.18 0.83 -12.83
C LYS A 181 3.77 1.56 -11.54
N LEU A 182 4.12 1.01 -10.39
CA LEU A 182 4.02 1.72 -9.12
C LEU A 182 5.31 2.49 -8.91
N HIS A 183 5.24 3.81 -8.93
CA HIS A 183 6.30 4.71 -8.51
C HIS A 183 6.15 4.99 -7.03
N ALA A 184 7.24 5.09 -6.28
CA ALA A 184 7.20 5.44 -4.88
C ALA A 184 8.42 6.25 -4.46
N VAL A 185 8.19 7.18 -3.53
CA VAL A 185 9.22 7.91 -2.81
C VAL A 185 9.14 7.50 -1.35
N CYS A 186 10.26 7.07 -0.79
CA CYS A 186 10.33 6.69 0.62
C CYS A 186 11.49 7.38 1.33
N GLY A 187 11.30 7.69 2.61
CA GLY A 187 12.33 8.18 3.49
C GLY A 187 13.40 7.12 3.81
N ILE A 188 14.50 7.54 4.42
CA ILE A 188 15.62 6.64 4.77
C ILE A 188 15.27 5.59 5.83
N ARG A 189 14.22 5.80 6.62
CA ARG A 189 13.67 4.80 7.54
C ARG A 189 12.85 3.74 6.81
N GLY A 190 12.45 4.00 5.57
CA GLY A 190 11.67 3.10 4.73
C GLY A 190 10.17 3.26 4.92
N VAL A 191 9.70 4.48 5.07
CA VAL A 191 8.28 4.86 5.06
C VAL A 191 7.96 5.47 3.70
N ILE A 192 6.87 5.06 3.06
CA ILE A 192 6.43 5.64 1.78
C ILE A 192 5.75 6.99 2.07
N HIS A 193 6.30 8.06 1.50
CA HIS A 193 5.74 9.42 1.59
C HIS A 193 4.76 9.68 0.45
N SER A 194 5.18 9.44 -0.79
CA SER A 194 4.30 9.56 -1.95
C SER A 194 4.45 8.36 -2.89
N TYR A 195 3.43 8.16 -3.70
CA TYR A 195 3.41 7.13 -4.74
C TYR A 195 2.43 7.51 -5.85
N ASP A 196 2.67 6.97 -7.04
CA ASP A 196 1.73 7.06 -8.15
C ASP A 196 1.72 5.76 -8.96
N MET A 197 0.67 5.56 -9.75
CA MET A 197 0.51 4.42 -10.64
C MET A 197 0.28 4.88 -12.07
N THR A 198 1.26 4.64 -12.94
CA THR A 198 1.17 4.92 -14.37
C THR A 198 0.98 3.64 -15.19
N ALA A 199 0.52 3.76 -16.44
CA ALA A 199 0.58 2.64 -17.38
C ALA A 199 2.04 2.16 -17.54
N ALA A 200 2.24 0.86 -17.77
CA ALA A 200 3.59 0.29 -17.79
C ALA A 200 4.49 0.82 -18.92
N SER A 201 3.91 1.38 -19.99
CA SER A 201 4.63 2.05 -21.08
C SER A 201 5.22 3.41 -20.71
N VAL A 202 4.67 4.08 -19.69
CA VAL A 202 5.13 5.42 -19.27
C VAL A 202 6.55 5.31 -18.70
N HIS A 203 7.43 6.20 -19.16
CA HIS A 203 8.82 6.24 -18.70
C HIS A 203 8.90 6.78 -17.26
N GLU A 204 9.83 6.27 -16.47
CA GLU A 204 10.00 6.63 -15.05
C GLU A 204 10.29 8.12 -14.82
N LEU A 205 10.92 8.78 -15.77
CA LEU A 205 11.22 10.22 -15.73
C LEU A 205 9.97 11.09 -15.61
N HIS A 206 8.81 10.64 -16.12
CA HIS A 206 7.58 11.44 -16.03
C HIS A 206 7.13 11.67 -14.60
N TYR A 207 7.33 10.70 -13.70
CA TYR A 207 6.98 10.85 -12.29
C TYR A 207 7.82 11.93 -11.58
N LEU A 208 9.03 12.22 -12.05
CA LEU A 208 9.84 13.32 -11.51
C LEU A 208 9.19 14.70 -11.69
N ASN A 209 8.33 14.87 -12.70
CA ASN A 209 7.58 16.10 -12.88
C ASN A 209 6.57 16.35 -11.76
N ASP A 210 6.01 15.28 -11.17
CA ASP A 210 5.05 15.37 -10.07
C ASP A 210 5.79 15.58 -8.75
N VAL A 211 6.93 14.94 -8.57
CA VAL A 211 7.80 15.04 -7.40
C VAL A 211 8.17 16.49 -7.06
N ARG A 212 8.44 17.34 -8.04
CA ARG A 212 8.80 18.76 -7.83
C ARG A 212 7.72 19.60 -7.15
N TRP A 213 6.46 19.14 -7.17
CA TRP A 213 5.34 19.83 -6.53
C TRP A 213 5.10 19.36 -5.09
N GLU A 214 5.62 18.18 -4.74
CA GLU A 214 5.43 17.57 -3.42
C GLU A 214 6.66 17.74 -2.51
N TYR A 215 7.86 17.96 -3.07
CA TYR A 215 9.13 17.99 -2.32
C TYR A 215 9.92 19.26 -2.63
N HIS A 216 10.62 19.76 -1.61
CA HIS A 216 11.51 20.92 -1.67
C HIS A 216 12.71 20.70 -0.76
N ASP A 217 13.84 21.37 -1.07
CA ASP A 217 15.04 21.40 -0.22
C ASP A 217 15.51 20.02 0.24
N CYS A 218 15.57 19.05 -0.68
CA CYS A 218 15.89 17.68 -0.32
C CYS A 218 16.80 16.98 -1.32
N MET A 219 17.36 15.83 -0.89
CA MET A 219 18.12 14.93 -1.75
C MET A 219 17.27 13.71 -2.11
N MET A 220 17.22 13.36 -3.40
CA MET A 220 16.58 12.13 -3.87
C MET A 220 17.60 11.19 -4.47
N LEU A 221 17.51 9.91 -4.08
CA LEU A 221 18.37 8.83 -4.55
C LEU A 221 17.58 7.96 -5.52
N GLY A 222 17.85 8.12 -6.81
CA GLY A 222 17.18 7.35 -7.87
C GLY A 222 18.08 6.28 -8.49
N ASP A 223 17.51 5.46 -9.36
CA ASP A 223 18.29 4.50 -10.14
C ASP A 223 18.74 5.10 -11.49
N LYS A 224 19.49 4.30 -12.29
CA LYS A 224 19.98 4.73 -13.62
C LYS A 224 18.86 5.07 -14.61
N GLY A 225 17.63 4.58 -14.35
CA GLY A 225 16.43 4.93 -15.12
C GLY A 225 16.00 6.38 -14.99
N TYR A 226 16.42 7.03 -13.89
CA TYR A 226 16.12 8.44 -13.62
C TYR A 226 17.24 9.39 -14.09
N LEU A 227 18.20 8.92 -14.88
CA LEU A 227 19.31 9.73 -15.37
C LEU A 227 18.85 10.63 -16.53
N SER A 228 18.72 11.91 -16.27
CA SER A 228 18.47 12.98 -17.25
C SER A 228 19.02 14.29 -16.72
N ALA A 229 20.03 14.85 -17.40
CA ALA A 229 20.65 16.10 -16.98
C ALA A 229 19.66 17.27 -16.98
N GLU A 230 18.76 17.32 -17.96
CA GLU A 230 17.74 18.36 -18.07
C GLU A 230 16.76 18.31 -16.89
N ILE A 231 16.24 17.12 -16.56
CA ILE A 231 15.29 16.96 -15.45
C ILE A 231 15.97 17.19 -14.11
N GLN A 232 17.22 16.74 -13.93
CA GLN A 232 18.01 17.00 -12.72
C GLN A 232 18.19 18.50 -12.48
N GLN A 233 18.51 19.27 -13.55
CA GLN A 233 18.63 20.73 -13.47
C GLN A 233 17.27 21.37 -13.14
N ASN A 234 16.20 20.96 -13.82
CA ASN A 234 14.85 21.48 -13.55
C ASN A 234 14.39 21.23 -12.10
N LEU A 235 14.67 20.07 -11.54
CA LEU A 235 14.35 19.75 -10.14
C LEU A 235 15.11 20.64 -9.16
N PHE A 236 16.39 20.89 -9.46
CA PHE A 236 17.22 21.77 -8.66
C PHE A 236 16.74 23.22 -8.73
N ASP A 237 16.53 23.74 -9.95
CA ASP A 237 16.14 25.13 -10.15
C ASP A 237 14.73 25.44 -9.62
N ALA A 238 13.79 24.49 -9.76
CA ALA A 238 12.39 24.72 -9.40
C ALA A 238 12.09 24.45 -7.91
N ALA A 239 12.78 23.52 -7.27
CA ALA A 239 12.43 23.03 -5.94
C ALA A 239 13.64 22.73 -5.04
N ASN A 240 14.85 23.10 -5.45
CA ASN A 240 16.11 22.79 -4.74
C ASN A 240 16.24 21.30 -4.40
N ILE A 241 15.81 20.42 -5.33
CA ILE A 241 15.92 18.97 -5.20
C ILE A 241 17.19 18.51 -5.88
N THR A 242 18.11 17.92 -5.12
CA THR A 242 19.30 17.26 -5.65
C THR A 242 18.99 15.80 -5.95
N LEU A 243 18.85 15.43 -7.24
CA LEU A 243 18.63 14.05 -7.66
C LEU A 243 19.96 13.35 -7.92
N GLU A 244 20.36 12.46 -7.01
CA GLU A 244 21.56 11.63 -7.12
C GLU A 244 21.21 10.29 -7.80
N VAL A 245 21.87 10.01 -8.93
CA VAL A 245 21.74 8.76 -9.67
C VAL A 245 23.13 8.18 -10.00
N PRO A 246 23.31 6.86 -10.05
CA PRO A 246 24.61 6.29 -10.37
C PRO A 246 24.96 6.51 -11.84
N TYR A 247 26.20 6.93 -12.09
CA TYR A 247 26.72 7.11 -13.42
C TYR A 247 26.78 5.77 -14.20
N ARG A 248 26.53 5.83 -15.50
CA ARG A 248 26.79 4.69 -16.38
C ARG A 248 28.31 4.50 -16.58
N PRO A 249 28.83 3.28 -16.67
CA PRO A 249 30.29 3.03 -16.79
C PRO A 249 30.96 3.72 -17.99
N ASN A 250 30.18 4.00 -19.03
CA ASN A 250 30.64 4.65 -20.27
C ASN A 250 30.52 6.20 -20.26
N GLN A 251 30.11 6.80 -19.13
CA GLN A 251 30.05 8.26 -19.03
C GLN A 251 31.47 8.85 -18.78
N LYS A 252 31.77 9.98 -19.47
CA LYS A 252 33.06 10.67 -19.33
C LYS A 252 33.40 11.06 -17.88
N ASN A 253 32.38 11.48 -17.13
CA ASN A 253 32.50 11.92 -15.72
C ASN A 253 32.13 10.81 -14.72
N TRP A 254 32.37 9.55 -15.06
CA TRP A 254 32.06 8.45 -14.17
C TRP A 254 32.79 8.59 -12.82
N ARG A 255 32.01 8.43 -11.75
CA ARG A 255 32.51 8.31 -10.38
C ARG A 255 31.74 7.20 -9.65
N PRO A 256 32.37 6.51 -8.70
CA PRO A 256 31.66 5.51 -7.92
C PRO A 256 30.55 6.18 -7.09
N PRO A 257 29.37 5.53 -6.94
CA PRO A 257 28.31 6.08 -6.12
C PRO A 257 28.76 6.20 -4.66
N ALA A 258 28.36 7.26 -3.97
CA ALA A 258 28.61 7.48 -2.57
C ALA A 258 28.14 6.26 -1.72
N TRP A 259 28.82 6.01 -0.60
CA TRP A 259 28.46 4.89 0.29
C TRP A 259 27.01 5.00 0.81
N ALA A 260 26.57 6.22 1.07
CA ALA A 260 25.21 6.53 1.49
C ALA A 260 24.18 6.05 0.45
N TYR A 261 24.44 6.26 -0.86
CA TYR A 261 23.61 5.79 -1.95
C TYR A 261 23.37 4.28 -1.86
N LYS A 262 24.43 3.47 -1.73
CA LYS A 262 24.32 2.01 -1.65
C LYS A 262 23.53 1.55 -0.42
N ARG A 263 23.67 2.26 0.69
CA ARG A 263 22.99 1.95 1.97
C ARG A 263 21.51 2.26 1.92
N PHE A 264 21.13 3.43 1.40
CA PHE A 264 19.75 3.89 1.47
C PHE A 264 18.88 3.34 0.34
N ARG A 265 19.44 3.17 -0.87
CA ARG A 265 18.68 2.60 -1.97
C ARG A 265 18.07 1.21 -1.65
N LYS A 266 18.76 0.35 -0.92
CA LYS A 266 18.21 -0.93 -0.47
C LYS A 266 16.92 -0.80 0.36
N ARG A 267 16.58 0.40 0.83
CA ARG A 267 15.36 0.63 1.60
C ARG A 267 14.14 0.45 0.72
N ILE A 268 14.08 1.12 -0.41
CA ILE A 268 12.91 1.06 -1.29
C ILE A 268 12.74 -0.35 -1.89
N GLU A 269 13.83 -1.04 -2.23
CA GLU A 269 13.80 -2.43 -2.66
C GLU A 269 13.18 -3.36 -1.57
N THR A 270 13.58 -3.15 -0.31
CA THR A 270 13.02 -3.88 0.83
C THR A 270 11.54 -3.59 1.03
N ILE A 271 11.09 -2.34 0.83
CA ILE A 271 9.69 -1.96 0.91
C ILE A 271 8.88 -2.68 -0.17
N PHE A 272 9.34 -2.66 -1.40
CA PHE A 272 8.68 -3.35 -2.52
C PHE A 272 8.61 -4.87 -2.30
N SER A 273 9.65 -5.48 -1.73
CA SER A 273 9.59 -6.90 -1.34
C SER A 273 8.50 -7.14 -0.29
N ARG A 274 8.41 -6.29 0.73
CA ARG A 274 7.39 -6.42 1.78
C ARG A 274 5.97 -6.19 1.29
N LEU A 275 5.74 -5.23 0.39
CA LEU A 275 4.45 -5.05 -0.26
C LEU A 275 4.03 -6.33 -1.00
N ASN A 276 4.98 -7.03 -1.62
CA ASN A 276 4.69 -8.29 -2.29
C ASN A 276 4.44 -9.44 -1.30
N ASP A 277 5.37 -9.63 -0.35
CA ASP A 277 5.45 -10.84 0.45
C ASP A 277 4.49 -10.82 1.64
N ASN A 278 4.34 -9.66 2.27
CA ASN A 278 3.50 -9.51 3.46
C ASN A 278 2.08 -9.02 3.11
N LEU A 279 1.95 -8.12 2.12
CA LEU A 279 0.68 -7.50 1.75
C LEU A 279 0.14 -8.02 0.41
N MET A 280 0.76 -9.04 -0.14
CA MET A 280 0.29 -9.74 -1.35
C MET A 280 -0.04 -8.80 -2.51
N MET A 281 0.86 -7.81 -2.78
CA MET A 281 0.63 -6.81 -3.82
C MET A 281 0.40 -7.43 -5.21
N ILE A 282 1.03 -8.57 -5.50
CA ILE A 282 0.89 -9.30 -6.76
C ILE A 282 -0.51 -9.93 -6.90
N ARG A 283 -1.17 -10.25 -5.78
CA ARG A 283 -2.51 -10.87 -5.79
C ARG A 283 -3.59 -9.80 -5.87
N ASN A 284 -4.08 -9.57 -7.07
CA ASN A 284 -5.14 -8.61 -7.28
C ASN A 284 -6.24 -9.20 -8.17
N TYR A 285 -7.47 -9.11 -7.67
CA TYR A 285 -8.68 -9.60 -8.35
C TYR A 285 -9.56 -8.46 -8.86
N ALA A 286 -9.11 -7.21 -8.81
CA ALA A 286 -9.85 -6.07 -9.32
C ALA A 286 -10.11 -6.22 -10.82
N LYS A 287 -11.30 -5.85 -11.25
CA LYS A 287 -11.73 -5.87 -12.65
C LYS A 287 -11.64 -4.51 -13.32
N GLN A 288 -11.57 -3.45 -12.53
CA GLN A 288 -11.50 -2.06 -12.96
C GLN A 288 -10.23 -1.39 -12.42
N SER A 289 -9.69 -0.42 -13.13
CA SER A 289 -8.47 0.32 -12.74
C SER A 289 -8.66 1.03 -11.41
N CYS A 290 -9.79 1.70 -11.17
CA CYS A 290 -10.06 2.35 -9.89
C CYS A 290 -10.09 1.36 -8.70
N GLY A 291 -10.60 0.14 -8.90
CA GLY A 291 -10.55 -0.90 -7.88
C GLY A 291 -9.15 -1.42 -7.59
N LEU A 292 -8.30 -1.51 -8.62
CA LEU A 292 -6.88 -1.83 -8.47
C LEU A 292 -6.16 -0.76 -7.67
N PHE A 293 -6.32 0.51 -8.07
CA PHE A 293 -5.65 1.65 -7.43
C PHE A 293 -6.06 1.79 -5.96
N THR A 294 -7.37 1.67 -5.67
CA THR A 294 -7.87 1.66 -4.28
C THR A 294 -7.24 0.54 -3.44
N ARG A 295 -7.07 -0.66 -4.00
CA ARG A 295 -6.41 -1.76 -3.29
C ARG A 295 -4.91 -1.54 -3.10
N MET A 296 -4.21 -0.95 -4.09
CA MET A 296 -2.79 -0.60 -3.93
C MET A 296 -2.62 0.46 -2.85
N ALA A 297 -3.44 1.51 -2.86
CA ALA A 297 -3.48 2.52 -1.81
C ALA A 297 -3.72 1.89 -0.42
N GLY A 298 -4.70 0.98 -0.31
CA GLY A 298 -4.97 0.25 0.94
C GLY A 298 -3.79 -0.55 1.46
N LYS A 299 -3.02 -1.21 0.57
CA LYS A 299 -1.81 -1.97 0.96
C LYS A 299 -0.68 -1.05 1.43
N ILE A 300 -0.48 0.07 0.76
CA ILE A 300 0.51 1.08 1.15
C ILE A 300 0.10 1.69 2.49
N ALA A 301 -1.18 2.04 2.66
CA ALA A 301 -1.71 2.52 3.93
C ALA A 301 -1.51 1.49 5.05
N ALA A 302 -1.85 0.22 4.82
CA ALA A 302 -1.62 -0.85 5.80
C ALA A 302 -0.16 -0.95 6.22
N MET A 303 0.78 -0.85 5.28
CA MET A 303 2.21 -0.82 5.61
C MET A 303 2.57 0.37 6.49
N THR A 304 2.13 1.59 6.12
CA THR A 304 2.44 2.82 6.87
C THR A 304 1.86 2.78 8.28
N PHE A 305 0.61 2.31 8.44
CA PHE A 305 -0.02 2.19 9.76
C PHE A 305 0.66 1.14 10.64
N MET A 306 1.05 0.00 10.08
CA MET A 306 1.84 -1.01 10.82
C MET A 306 3.22 -0.48 11.22
N GLN A 307 3.86 0.32 10.36
CA GLN A 307 5.11 1.01 10.69
C GLN A 307 4.91 2.02 11.83
N TYR A 308 3.80 2.77 11.81
CA TYR A 308 3.45 3.71 12.87
C TYR A 308 3.19 3.00 14.21
N VAL A 309 2.45 1.89 14.21
CA VAL A 309 2.25 1.07 15.42
C VAL A 309 3.59 0.60 16.00
N ASN A 310 4.53 0.17 15.16
CA ASN A 310 5.86 -0.18 15.61
C ASN A 310 6.63 1.03 16.16
N PHE A 311 6.52 2.18 15.50
CA PHE A 311 7.18 3.42 15.91
C PHE A 311 6.74 3.86 17.30
N VAL A 312 5.42 3.94 17.55
CA VAL A 312 4.86 4.34 18.86
C VAL A 312 5.24 3.36 19.99
N ASN A 313 5.40 2.08 19.63
CA ASN A 313 5.78 1.04 20.59
C ASN A 313 7.31 0.81 20.66
N HIS A 314 8.12 1.70 20.10
CA HIS A 314 9.60 1.60 20.11
C HIS A 314 10.11 0.27 19.52
N ARG A 315 9.39 -0.31 18.58
CA ARG A 315 9.76 -1.53 17.86
C ARG A 315 10.43 -1.21 16.54
N PRO A 316 11.16 -2.16 15.94
CA PRO A 316 11.76 -1.93 14.62
C PRO A 316 10.71 -1.64 13.55
N ILE A 317 10.65 -0.40 13.06
CA ILE A 317 9.63 0.12 12.13
C ILE A 317 9.44 -0.81 10.92
N ARG A 318 10.51 -1.33 10.38
CA ARG A 318 10.49 -2.17 9.18
C ARG A 318 9.95 -3.58 9.40
N GLN A 319 9.85 -4.06 10.63
CA GLN A 319 9.36 -5.41 10.93
C GLN A 319 7.83 -5.38 11.17
N ILE A 320 7.09 -5.08 10.09
CA ILE A 320 5.63 -4.84 10.16
C ILE A 320 4.82 -6.01 10.76
N LYS A 321 5.33 -7.24 10.74
CA LYS A 321 4.69 -8.39 11.40
C LYS A 321 4.58 -8.25 12.92
N TYR A 322 5.45 -7.46 13.54
CA TYR A 322 5.41 -7.22 14.99
C TYR A 322 4.36 -6.19 15.43
N SER A 323 3.76 -5.48 14.47
CA SER A 323 2.70 -4.51 14.77
C SER A 323 1.35 -5.18 15.04
N LEU A 324 1.12 -6.35 14.48
CA LEU A 324 -0.12 -7.11 14.67
C LEU A 324 -0.06 -7.88 15.99
N ILE A 325 -1.09 -7.74 16.80
CA ILE A 325 -1.22 -8.42 18.08
C ILE A 325 -1.87 -9.79 17.86
#